data_ccedd140478fdf5440e39cfbcbcc3823
#
_entry.id   ccedd140478fdf5440e39cfbcbcc3823
#
_cell.length_a   1.000
_cell.length_b   1.000
_cell.length_c   1.000
_cell.angle_alpha   90.00
_cell.angle_beta   90.00
_cell.angle_gamma   90.00
#
_symmetry.space_group_name_H-M   'P 1'
#
loop_
_entity.id
_entity.type
_entity.pdbx_description
1 polymer ?
#
loop_
_entity_poly.entity_id
_entity_poly.type
_entity_poly.pdbx_seq_one_letter_code
_entity_poly.pdbx_strand_id
1 'polypeptide(L)'
;MAQAQTQAQAQTRSTESPGTTPPAAKPTPAARLTRPTLTAMVIGSMVGAGVFSLPRHFAEQTGVAGALIAWGIAGAGMLMLALVFRTLALRRPDLDAGVYAYAKAGFGEYLGFFSAFGYWASVCVGNVAYGVLIMSTVGAVWPALGEGDTVVAAALSTVGLWGFFLLIRRGVGEAASINRIVTVAKTVPILVFIVLALCYLDTDVFAANFHGTASTGSLFDQVRGTLPATVFVFLGVEGASVYSRHAQRREDVGRATLLGFLSVLCVFASVTIVSYGIMPMGEIAQLRRPSMAGVLEHAVGTWGGVFVGVGLIISVLGAYLAWTLMAAEVLFVAAQDDDMPRFLRRATADDVPVRALLMTTLLSQAVLVITLFSKDAFTFALGLTSALALIPYLLATAFAVKIAGQRRTRRHSTGDLVVGSLASVYTVFLLVAAGPKFLLLSFIVYAPATVLFMMARREQGRRLFSEGERVVLAVSVAGAGLGVLALTLGWISL
;
A
#
# COMPACT_ATOMS: atom_id res chain seq x y z
N MET A 1 -84.15 -21.54 19.51
CA MET A 1 -83.66 -20.74 18.34
C MET A 1 -82.57 -19.76 18.65
N ALA A 2 -82.15 -19.59 19.88
CA ALA A 2 -81.05 -18.63 20.23
C ALA A 2 -79.63 -19.22 20.28
N GLN A 3 -79.46 -20.54 20.23
CA GLN A 3 -78.14 -21.19 20.25
C GLN A 3 -77.52 -21.45 18.87
N ALA A 4 -78.28 -21.38 17.81
CA ALA A 4 -77.81 -21.62 16.44
C ALA A 4 -77.25 -20.36 15.79
N GLN A 5 -77.55 -19.16 16.29
CA GLN A 5 -77.02 -17.89 15.77
C GLN A 5 -75.66 -17.50 16.36
N THR A 6 -75.30 -18.05 17.52
CA THR A 6 -74.03 -17.75 18.18
C THR A 6 -72.86 -18.57 17.61
N GLN A 7 -73.18 -19.77 17.00
CA GLN A 7 -72.14 -20.59 16.35
C GLN A 7 -71.79 -20.12 14.92
N ALA A 8 -72.68 -19.46 14.22
CA ALA A 8 -72.45 -18.95 12.87
C ALA A 8 -71.56 -17.65 12.87
N GLN A 9 -71.57 -16.89 13.95
CA GLN A 9 -70.70 -15.69 14.07
C GLN A 9 -69.27 -15.99 14.56
N ALA A 10 -69.02 -17.17 15.13
CA ALA A 10 -67.66 -17.57 15.56
C ALA A 10 -66.86 -18.22 14.42
N GLN A 11 -67.45 -18.64 13.33
CA GLN A 11 -66.74 -19.27 12.17
C GLN A 11 -66.34 -18.28 11.07
N THR A 12 -66.76 -17.03 11.11
CA THR A 12 -66.40 -16.01 10.13
C THR A 12 -65.22 -15.10 10.56
N ARG A 13 -64.56 -15.38 11.69
CA ARG A 13 -63.40 -14.58 12.20
C ARG A 13 -62.06 -15.29 12.18
N SER A 14 -61.91 -16.42 11.51
CA SER A 14 -60.66 -17.22 11.49
C SER A 14 -60.05 -17.44 10.10
N THR A 15 -60.25 -16.52 9.15
CA THR A 15 -59.56 -16.55 7.85
C THR A 15 -58.94 -15.19 7.47
N GLU A 16 -58.31 -14.47 8.44
CA GLU A 16 -57.28 -13.52 8.11
C GLU A 16 -55.96 -14.27 8.14
N SER A 17 -55.45 -14.61 6.95
CA SER A 17 -54.11 -15.13 6.73
C SER A 17 -53.12 -14.16 7.31
N PRO A 18 -52.09 -14.62 8.08
CA PRO A 18 -51.01 -13.77 8.49
C PRO A 18 -50.35 -13.20 7.24
N GLY A 19 -50.28 -11.88 7.15
CA GLY A 19 -49.63 -11.18 6.06
C GLY A 19 -48.25 -11.79 5.80
N THR A 20 -48.10 -12.39 4.62
CA THR A 20 -46.80 -12.83 4.11
C THR A 20 -45.94 -11.58 3.95
N THR A 21 -45.04 -11.33 4.92
CA THR A 21 -43.93 -10.44 4.75
C THR A 21 -43.23 -10.85 3.46
N PRO A 22 -43.02 -9.94 2.48
CA PRO A 22 -42.30 -10.29 1.27
C PRO A 22 -40.95 -10.90 1.69
N PRO A 23 -40.53 -12.03 1.11
CA PRO A 23 -39.25 -12.60 1.43
C PRO A 23 -38.19 -11.51 1.18
N ALA A 24 -37.38 -11.24 2.20
CA ALA A 24 -36.25 -10.32 2.09
C ALA A 24 -35.50 -10.64 0.79
N ALA A 25 -35.35 -9.64 -0.08
CA ALA A 25 -34.70 -9.82 -1.37
C ALA A 25 -33.34 -10.48 -1.09
N LYS A 26 -33.13 -11.68 -1.65
CA LYS A 26 -31.84 -12.36 -1.57
C LYS A 26 -30.81 -11.38 -2.08
N PRO A 27 -29.70 -11.12 -1.35
CA PRO A 27 -28.66 -10.24 -1.83
C PRO A 27 -28.24 -10.71 -3.22
N THR A 28 -28.32 -9.80 -4.18
CA THR A 28 -27.92 -10.05 -5.58
C THR A 28 -26.50 -10.63 -5.53
N PRO A 29 -26.19 -11.77 -6.16
CA PRO A 29 -24.86 -12.33 -6.12
C PRO A 29 -23.89 -11.27 -6.63
N ALA A 30 -22.94 -10.84 -5.80
CA ALA A 30 -21.91 -9.88 -6.18
C ALA A 30 -21.28 -10.36 -7.49
N ALA A 31 -21.26 -9.49 -8.51
CA ALA A 31 -20.79 -9.85 -9.84
C ALA A 31 -19.38 -10.43 -9.73
N ARG A 32 -19.20 -11.70 -10.12
CA ARG A 32 -17.91 -12.38 -10.01
C ARG A 32 -16.91 -11.74 -10.95
N LEU A 33 -15.74 -11.39 -10.43
CA LEU A 33 -14.70 -10.68 -11.17
C LEU A 33 -14.04 -11.60 -12.21
N THR A 34 -13.96 -11.11 -13.45
CA THR A 34 -13.27 -11.80 -14.54
C THR A 34 -11.76 -11.61 -14.42
N ARG A 35 -10.98 -12.47 -15.09
CA ARG A 35 -9.50 -12.37 -15.11
C ARG A 35 -8.99 -11.00 -15.58
N PRO A 36 -9.47 -10.38 -16.67
CA PRO A 36 -9.04 -9.03 -17.06
C PRO A 36 -9.33 -7.98 -15.99
N THR A 37 -10.50 -8.06 -15.35
CA THR A 37 -10.87 -7.15 -14.26
C THR A 37 -9.92 -7.30 -13.06
N LEU A 38 -9.61 -8.53 -12.66
CA LEU A 38 -8.63 -8.80 -11.59
C LEU A 38 -7.24 -8.27 -11.95
N THR A 39 -6.79 -8.46 -13.20
CA THR A 39 -5.50 -7.93 -13.66
C THR A 39 -5.48 -6.39 -13.61
N ALA A 40 -6.54 -5.74 -14.07
CA ALA A 40 -6.67 -4.29 -14.00
C ALA A 40 -6.69 -3.78 -12.54
N MET A 41 -7.31 -4.52 -11.63
CA MET A 41 -7.30 -4.18 -10.18
C MET A 41 -5.90 -4.30 -9.58
N VAL A 42 -5.13 -5.33 -9.94
CA VAL A 42 -3.73 -5.50 -9.52
C VAL A 42 -2.86 -4.35 -10.05
N ILE A 43 -2.95 -4.05 -11.33
CA ILE A 43 -2.25 -2.89 -11.91
C ILE A 43 -2.68 -1.62 -11.18
N GLY A 44 -3.99 -1.47 -10.99
CA GLY A 44 -4.58 -0.33 -10.31
C GLY A 44 -4.12 -0.13 -8.87
N SER A 45 -3.86 -1.19 -8.10
CA SER A 45 -3.36 -1.09 -6.73
C SER A 45 -1.88 -0.70 -6.66
N MET A 46 -1.06 -1.16 -7.61
CA MET A 46 0.37 -0.85 -7.64
C MET A 46 0.71 0.48 -8.32
N VAL A 47 0.00 0.87 -9.41
CA VAL A 47 0.24 2.16 -10.07
C VAL A 47 -0.32 3.28 -9.21
N GLY A 48 0.51 3.84 -8.37
CA GLY A 48 0.23 4.98 -7.49
C GLY A 48 1.06 6.21 -7.84
N ALA A 49 1.30 7.07 -6.85
CA ALA A 49 2.08 8.29 -7.00
C ALA A 49 3.58 8.05 -7.26
N GLY A 50 4.12 6.94 -6.76
CA GLY A 50 5.56 6.69 -6.76
C GLY A 50 6.20 6.69 -8.14
N VAL A 51 5.53 6.17 -9.16
CA VAL A 51 6.05 6.10 -10.54
C VAL A 51 6.44 7.46 -11.09
N PHE A 52 5.70 8.50 -10.75
CA PHE A 52 5.94 9.86 -11.24
C PHE A 52 7.22 10.51 -10.66
N SER A 53 7.78 9.95 -9.61
CA SER A 53 9.02 10.42 -8.97
C SER A 53 10.23 9.49 -9.20
N LEU A 54 10.04 8.35 -9.89
CA LEU A 54 11.10 7.38 -10.14
C LEU A 54 12.31 7.96 -10.88
N PRO A 55 12.17 8.81 -11.95
CA PRO A 55 13.33 9.31 -12.67
C PRO A 55 14.33 10.02 -11.75
N ARG A 56 13.88 10.98 -10.95
CA ARG A 56 14.76 11.69 -10.00
C ARG A 56 15.36 10.73 -8.97
N HIS A 57 14.52 9.90 -8.34
CA HIS A 57 14.98 9.02 -7.27
C HIS A 57 16.07 8.06 -7.73
N PHE A 58 15.94 7.52 -8.94
CA PHE A 58 16.97 6.66 -9.52
C PHE A 58 18.20 7.45 -9.95
N ALA A 59 18.03 8.60 -10.57
CA ALA A 59 19.15 9.46 -10.98
C ALA A 59 19.97 10.00 -9.80
N GLU A 60 19.35 10.21 -8.63
CA GLU A 60 20.06 10.55 -7.39
C GLU A 60 20.99 9.43 -6.91
N GLN A 61 20.69 8.17 -7.27
CA GLN A 61 21.38 7.00 -6.73
C GLN A 61 22.25 6.28 -7.76
N THR A 62 21.88 6.23 -9.04
CA THR A 62 22.52 5.35 -10.00
C THR A 62 22.36 5.81 -11.44
N GLY A 63 23.26 5.33 -12.31
CA GLY A 63 23.10 5.38 -13.77
C GLY A 63 22.27 4.22 -14.31
N VAL A 64 22.24 4.11 -15.65
CA VAL A 64 21.43 3.08 -16.37
C VAL A 64 21.80 1.66 -15.94
N ALA A 65 23.08 1.33 -15.84
CA ALA A 65 23.55 -0.01 -15.49
C ALA A 65 23.04 -0.44 -14.09
N GLY A 66 23.20 0.42 -13.09
CA GLY A 66 22.71 0.14 -11.74
C GLY A 66 21.18 0.12 -11.68
N ALA A 67 20.48 0.95 -12.47
CA ALA A 67 19.04 0.93 -12.57
C ALA A 67 18.52 -0.39 -13.15
N LEU A 68 19.14 -0.92 -14.20
CA LEU A 68 18.81 -2.25 -14.78
C LEU A 68 19.00 -3.37 -13.76
N ILE A 69 20.11 -3.35 -13.01
CA ILE A 69 20.38 -4.34 -11.96
C ILE A 69 19.35 -4.21 -10.84
N ALA A 70 19.04 -2.98 -10.40
CA ALA A 70 18.05 -2.71 -9.36
C ALA A 70 16.65 -3.23 -9.77
N TRP A 71 16.22 -2.97 -11.00
CA TRP A 71 14.96 -3.50 -11.53
C TRP A 71 14.96 -5.02 -11.70
N GLY A 72 16.10 -5.61 -12.05
CA GLY A 72 16.27 -7.07 -12.08
C GLY A 72 16.10 -7.69 -10.70
N ILE A 73 16.78 -7.15 -9.69
CA ILE A 73 16.68 -7.61 -8.28
C ILE A 73 15.27 -7.38 -7.72
N ALA A 74 14.73 -6.16 -7.89
CA ALA A 74 13.40 -5.82 -7.42
C ALA A 74 12.33 -6.66 -8.13
N GLY A 75 12.44 -6.82 -9.44
CA GLY A 75 11.52 -7.64 -10.24
C GLY A 75 11.53 -9.10 -9.80
N ALA A 76 12.70 -9.71 -9.65
CA ALA A 76 12.83 -11.10 -9.20
C ALA A 76 12.29 -11.28 -7.76
N GLY A 77 12.68 -10.41 -6.84
CA GLY A 77 12.28 -10.50 -5.44
C GLY A 77 10.78 -10.26 -5.23
N MET A 78 10.22 -9.24 -5.88
CA MET A 78 8.78 -8.94 -5.82
C MET A 78 7.96 -10.01 -6.55
N LEU A 79 8.49 -10.64 -7.61
CA LEU A 79 7.86 -11.80 -8.22
C LEU A 79 7.74 -12.95 -7.22
N MET A 80 8.81 -13.27 -6.48
CA MET A 80 8.74 -14.29 -5.43
C MET A 80 7.69 -13.94 -4.38
N LEU A 81 7.60 -12.70 -3.97
CA LEU A 81 6.58 -12.21 -3.02
C LEU A 81 5.16 -12.37 -3.61
N ALA A 82 4.93 -11.97 -4.86
CA ALA A 82 3.66 -12.15 -5.55
C ALA A 82 3.25 -13.64 -5.63
N LEU A 83 4.20 -14.53 -5.91
CA LEU A 83 3.97 -15.98 -5.93
C LEU A 83 3.66 -16.54 -4.53
N VAL A 84 4.26 -15.98 -3.47
CA VAL A 84 3.91 -16.31 -2.08
C VAL A 84 2.46 -15.94 -1.80
N PHE A 85 2.03 -14.71 -2.07
CA PHE A 85 0.63 -14.29 -1.85
C PHE A 85 -0.35 -15.12 -2.66
N ARG A 86 -0.03 -15.42 -3.93
CA ARG A 86 -0.81 -16.35 -4.75
C ARG A 86 -0.95 -17.71 -4.08
N THR A 87 0.17 -18.30 -3.62
CA THR A 87 0.19 -19.62 -3.01
C THR A 87 -0.61 -19.65 -1.71
N LEU A 88 -0.47 -18.61 -0.87
CA LEU A 88 -1.23 -18.48 0.37
C LEU A 88 -2.74 -18.33 0.10
N ALA A 89 -3.14 -17.48 -0.84
CA ALA A 89 -4.54 -17.31 -1.22
C ALA A 89 -5.20 -18.60 -1.73
N LEU A 90 -4.44 -19.44 -2.44
CA LEU A 90 -4.94 -20.73 -2.95
C LEU A 90 -4.96 -21.83 -1.88
N ARG A 91 -3.95 -21.86 -0.99
CA ARG A 91 -3.77 -22.95 0.00
C ARG A 91 -4.47 -22.72 1.32
N ARG A 92 -4.71 -21.45 1.68
CA ARG A 92 -5.39 -21.03 2.91
C ARG A 92 -6.54 -20.09 2.58
N PRO A 93 -7.55 -20.61 1.87
CA PRO A 93 -8.75 -19.86 1.51
C PRO A 93 -9.61 -19.48 2.73
N ASP A 94 -9.32 -20.05 3.89
CA ASP A 94 -9.88 -19.74 5.19
C ASP A 94 -9.34 -18.44 5.79
N LEU A 95 -8.23 -17.91 5.28
CA LEU A 95 -7.57 -16.69 5.75
C LEU A 95 -7.82 -15.54 4.76
N ASP A 96 -9.05 -15.05 4.69
CA ASP A 96 -9.48 -14.05 3.71
C ASP A 96 -9.10 -12.59 4.07
N ALA A 97 -8.60 -12.36 5.28
CA ALA A 97 -8.34 -11.02 5.79
C ALA A 97 -6.97 -10.42 5.38
N GLY A 98 -6.32 -10.97 4.35
CA GLY A 98 -5.09 -10.42 3.79
C GLY A 98 -3.82 -10.74 4.59
N VAL A 99 -2.83 -9.84 4.49
CA VAL A 99 -1.45 -10.07 4.96
C VAL A 99 -1.39 -10.40 6.47
N TYR A 100 -2.24 -9.77 7.29
CA TYR A 100 -2.20 -9.96 8.73
C TYR A 100 -2.72 -11.33 9.18
N ALA A 101 -3.70 -11.89 8.50
CA ALA A 101 -4.26 -13.21 8.84
C ALA A 101 -3.20 -14.32 8.70
N TYR A 102 -2.30 -14.19 7.72
CA TYR A 102 -1.17 -15.09 7.55
C TYR A 102 -0.19 -15.02 8.72
N ALA A 103 0.13 -13.82 9.18
CA ALA A 103 1.00 -13.62 10.34
C ALA A 103 0.38 -14.20 11.63
N LYS A 104 -0.92 -13.95 11.87
CA LYS A 104 -1.68 -14.49 13.01
C LYS A 104 -1.69 -16.01 13.00
N ALA A 105 -2.04 -16.63 11.89
CA ALA A 105 -2.10 -18.09 11.75
C ALA A 105 -0.71 -18.75 11.85
N GLY A 106 0.35 -18.05 11.48
CA GLY A 106 1.72 -18.52 11.54
C GLY A 106 2.37 -18.41 12.91
N PHE A 107 2.17 -17.29 13.59
CA PHE A 107 3.03 -16.84 14.68
C PHE A 107 2.27 -16.34 15.92
N GLY A 108 0.94 -16.41 15.90
CA GLY A 108 0.10 -16.02 17.02
C GLY A 108 -0.41 -14.58 16.95
N GLU A 109 -1.19 -14.22 17.96
CA GLU A 109 -2.03 -13.02 17.94
C GLU A 109 -1.21 -11.72 17.96
N TYR A 110 -0.09 -11.67 18.71
CA TYR A 110 0.71 -10.46 18.80
C TYR A 110 1.44 -10.13 17.49
N LEU A 111 2.01 -11.13 16.79
CA LEU A 111 2.60 -10.91 15.48
C LEU A 111 1.55 -10.69 14.39
N GLY A 112 0.34 -11.26 14.55
CA GLY A 112 -0.83 -10.89 13.75
C GLY A 112 -1.19 -9.41 13.91
N PHE A 113 -1.27 -8.94 15.17
CA PHE A 113 -1.48 -7.53 15.48
C PHE A 113 -0.39 -6.63 14.86
N PHE A 114 0.90 -7.00 15.01
CA PHE A 114 2.01 -6.27 14.38
C PHE A 114 1.83 -6.17 12.88
N SER A 115 1.45 -7.27 12.22
CA SER A 115 1.23 -7.27 10.78
C SER A 115 0.06 -6.35 10.38
N ALA A 116 -1.08 -6.42 11.08
CA ALA A 116 -2.23 -5.56 10.83
C ALA A 116 -1.89 -4.08 11.02
N PHE A 117 -1.28 -3.77 12.17
CA PHE A 117 -0.91 -2.40 12.53
C PHE A 117 0.15 -1.83 11.58
N GLY A 118 1.20 -2.60 11.25
CA GLY A 118 2.27 -2.14 10.37
C GLY A 118 1.77 -1.89 8.94
N TYR A 119 0.93 -2.77 8.42
CA TYR A 119 0.31 -2.56 7.11
C TYR A 119 -0.57 -1.31 7.11
N TRP A 120 -1.44 -1.16 8.10
CA TRP A 120 -2.26 0.04 8.26
C TRP A 120 -1.42 1.32 8.39
N ALA A 121 -0.41 1.31 9.25
CA ALA A 121 0.46 2.47 9.46
C ALA A 121 1.26 2.81 8.18
N SER A 122 1.72 1.80 7.42
CA SER A 122 2.39 2.03 6.13
C SER A 122 1.49 2.76 5.15
N VAL A 123 0.21 2.42 5.10
CA VAL A 123 -0.79 3.11 4.24
C VAL A 123 -1.01 4.55 4.71
N CYS A 124 -1.11 4.79 6.02
CA CYS A 124 -1.26 6.15 6.56
C CYS A 124 -0.08 7.04 6.18
N VAL A 125 1.15 6.53 6.30
CA VAL A 125 2.38 7.25 5.92
C VAL A 125 2.47 7.44 4.41
N GLY A 126 2.11 6.42 3.62
CA GLY A 126 2.05 6.49 2.16
C GLY A 126 1.08 7.55 1.64
N ASN A 127 -0.06 7.72 2.31
CA ASN A 127 -1.01 8.78 2.01
C ASN A 127 -0.41 10.18 2.27
N VAL A 128 0.47 10.34 3.25
CA VAL A 128 1.20 11.60 3.45
C VAL A 128 2.14 11.87 2.28
N ALA A 129 2.86 10.85 1.79
CA ALA A 129 3.69 11.01 0.58
C ALA A 129 2.85 11.46 -0.63
N TYR A 130 1.61 10.98 -0.76
CA TYR A 130 0.68 11.43 -1.78
C TYR A 130 0.32 12.90 -1.63
N GLY A 131 0.02 13.37 -0.41
CA GLY A 131 -0.24 14.77 -0.12
C GLY A 131 0.95 15.67 -0.47
N VAL A 132 2.15 15.28 -0.04
CA VAL A 132 3.39 16.01 -0.35
C VAL A 132 3.61 16.11 -1.86
N LEU A 133 3.38 15.02 -2.60
CA LEU A 133 3.58 15.01 -4.05
C LEU A 133 2.55 15.89 -4.80
N ILE A 134 1.29 15.91 -4.36
CA ILE A 134 0.28 16.84 -4.89
C ILE A 134 0.72 18.27 -4.65
N MET A 135 1.12 18.61 -3.41
CA MET A 135 1.55 19.97 -3.07
C MET A 135 2.83 20.37 -3.83
N SER A 136 3.77 19.46 -4.02
CA SER A 136 4.95 19.68 -4.86
C SER A 136 4.56 19.97 -6.31
N THR A 137 3.59 19.24 -6.86
CA THR A 137 3.11 19.44 -8.23
C THR A 137 2.45 20.81 -8.39
N VAL A 138 1.56 21.19 -7.48
CA VAL A 138 0.91 22.51 -7.48
C VAL A 138 1.93 23.62 -7.23
N GLY A 139 2.95 23.35 -6.42
CA GLY A 139 4.04 24.26 -6.13
C GLY A 139 4.89 24.66 -7.34
N ALA A 140 4.79 23.95 -8.48
CA ALA A 140 5.37 24.39 -9.73
C ALA A 140 4.71 25.69 -10.26
N VAL A 141 3.41 25.87 -9.95
CA VAL A 141 2.63 27.08 -10.32
C VAL A 141 2.52 28.06 -9.15
N TRP A 142 2.49 27.54 -7.92
CA TRP A 142 2.40 28.32 -6.70
C TRP A 142 3.61 28.12 -5.78
N PRO A 143 4.67 28.94 -5.91
CA PRO A 143 5.96 28.73 -5.23
C PRO A 143 5.91 28.66 -3.70
N ALA A 144 4.87 29.21 -3.07
CA ALA A 144 4.70 29.16 -1.61
C ALA A 144 4.58 27.71 -1.07
N LEU A 145 4.28 26.74 -1.93
CA LEU A 145 4.15 25.34 -1.54
C LEU A 145 5.48 24.58 -1.51
N GLY A 146 6.59 25.19 -1.99
CA GLY A 146 7.89 24.54 -2.03
C GLY A 146 7.84 23.21 -2.81
N GLU A 147 8.58 22.21 -2.35
CA GLU A 147 8.46 20.81 -2.83
C GLU A 147 7.39 20.00 -2.06
N GLY A 148 6.36 20.68 -1.53
CA GLY A 148 5.32 20.07 -0.70
C GLY A 148 5.69 19.95 0.77
N ASP A 149 6.74 20.64 1.20
CA ASP A 149 7.42 20.58 2.50
C ASP A 149 7.23 21.85 3.34
N THR A 150 6.57 22.86 2.79
CA THR A 150 6.31 24.13 3.51
C THR A 150 5.13 24.01 4.47
N VAL A 151 5.05 24.93 5.45
CA VAL A 151 3.92 25.02 6.38
C VAL A 151 2.61 25.26 5.62
N VAL A 152 2.63 26.04 4.54
CA VAL A 152 1.46 26.28 3.68
C VAL A 152 1.02 25.00 2.99
N ALA A 153 1.97 24.23 2.46
CA ALA A 153 1.70 22.92 1.85
C ALA A 153 1.09 21.94 2.86
N ALA A 154 1.64 21.87 4.07
CA ALA A 154 1.11 21.05 5.15
C ALA A 154 -0.30 21.47 5.58
N ALA A 155 -0.57 22.77 5.66
CA ALA A 155 -1.91 23.28 5.98
C ALA A 155 -2.94 22.89 4.91
N LEU A 156 -2.61 23.05 3.62
CA LEU A 156 -3.49 22.64 2.53
C LEU A 156 -3.65 21.12 2.47
N SER A 157 -2.58 20.35 2.69
CA SER A 157 -2.65 18.89 2.80
C SER A 157 -3.55 18.47 3.96
N THR A 158 -3.53 19.20 5.10
CA THR A 158 -4.46 18.99 6.23
C THR A 158 -5.90 19.20 5.80
N VAL A 159 -6.20 20.29 5.07
CA VAL A 159 -7.56 20.53 4.54
C VAL A 159 -7.99 19.39 3.62
N GLY A 160 -7.12 18.93 2.74
CA GLY A 160 -7.37 17.78 1.87
C GLY A 160 -7.63 16.48 2.65
N LEU A 161 -6.79 16.18 3.63
CA LEU A 161 -6.92 15.01 4.51
C LEU A 161 -8.27 14.95 5.23
N TRP A 162 -8.65 16.05 5.87
CA TRP A 162 -9.96 16.15 6.56
C TRP A 162 -11.13 16.24 5.58
N GLY A 163 -10.92 16.82 4.40
CA GLY A 163 -11.89 16.78 3.31
C GLY A 163 -12.21 15.34 2.87
N PHE A 164 -11.19 14.50 2.69
CA PHE A 164 -11.38 13.07 2.40
C PHE A 164 -12.06 12.32 3.55
N PHE A 165 -11.71 12.63 4.81
CA PHE A 165 -12.42 12.08 5.96
C PHE A 165 -13.91 12.37 5.91
N LEU A 166 -14.30 13.62 5.65
CA LEU A 166 -15.71 14.04 5.57
C LEU A 166 -16.42 13.40 4.37
N LEU A 167 -15.73 13.31 3.22
CA LEU A 167 -16.26 12.69 2.00
C LEU A 167 -16.57 11.21 2.24
N ILE A 168 -15.61 10.47 2.77
CA ILE A 168 -15.75 9.02 3.04
C ILE A 168 -16.83 8.79 4.11
N ARG A 169 -16.86 9.61 5.16
CA ARG A 169 -17.85 9.50 6.22
C ARG A 169 -19.29 9.65 5.72
N ARG A 170 -19.53 10.44 4.66
CA ARG A 170 -20.85 10.62 4.04
C ARG A 170 -21.29 9.43 3.18
N GLY A 171 -20.44 8.44 3.01
CA GLY A 171 -20.65 7.29 2.13
C GLY A 171 -20.20 7.59 0.69
N VAL A 172 -19.46 6.65 0.10
CA VAL A 172 -19.01 6.75 -1.30
C VAL A 172 -19.86 5.78 -2.13
N GLY A 173 -21.07 6.20 -2.49
CA GLY A 173 -22.02 5.37 -3.26
C GLY A 173 -21.56 5.00 -4.67
N GLU A 174 -20.49 5.62 -5.19
CA GLU A 174 -20.05 5.45 -6.58
C GLU A 174 -18.57 5.02 -6.72
N ALA A 175 -18.02 4.37 -5.70
CA ALA A 175 -16.59 3.99 -5.67
C ALA A 175 -16.12 3.23 -6.92
N ALA A 176 -16.98 2.43 -7.56
CA ALA A 176 -16.62 1.66 -8.75
C ALA A 176 -16.42 2.55 -9.99
N SER A 177 -17.25 3.58 -10.16
CA SER A 177 -17.14 4.53 -11.29
C SER A 177 -15.92 5.43 -11.13
N ILE A 178 -15.68 5.92 -9.92
CA ILE A 178 -14.48 6.71 -9.58
C ILE A 178 -13.22 5.90 -9.84
N ASN A 179 -13.19 4.63 -9.41
CA ASN A 179 -12.01 3.77 -9.60
C ASN A 179 -11.69 3.53 -11.09
N ARG A 180 -12.70 3.43 -11.96
CA ARG A 180 -12.48 3.30 -13.42
C ARG A 180 -11.85 4.57 -14.00
N ILE A 181 -12.39 5.75 -13.68
CA ILE A 181 -11.86 7.04 -14.13
C ILE A 181 -10.43 7.22 -13.66
N VAL A 182 -10.17 6.94 -12.40
CA VAL A 182 -8.84 7.03 -11.80
C VAL A 182 -7.86 6.06 -12.47
N THR A 183 -8.28 4.83 -12.79
CA THR A 183 -7.40 3.85 -13.44
C THR A 183 -6.98 4.32 -14.85
N VAL A 184 -7.89 4.90 -15.61
CA VAL A 184 -7.57 5.49 -16.92
C VAL A 184 -6.68 6.73 -16.75
N ALA A 185 -7.06 7.64 -15.85
CA ALA A 185 -6.35 8.90 -15.60
C ALA A 185 -4.90 8.70 -15.15
N LYS A 186 -4.59 7.63 -14.45
CA LYS A 186 -3.21 7.31 -14.02
C LYS A 186 -2.40 6.57 -15.07
N THR A 187 -3.04 5.76 -15.91
CA THR A 187 -2.33 4.93 -16.89
C THR A 187 -1.98 5.72 -18.15
N VAL A 188 -2.88 6.57 -18.63
CA VAL A 188 -2.68 7.34 -19.87
C VAL A 188 -1.45 8.26 -19.80
N PRO A 189 -1.24 9.11 -18.77
CA PRO A 189 -0.05 9.97 -18.72
C PRO A 189 1.25 9.19 -18.71
N ILE A 190 1.28 8.02 -18.07
CA ILE A 190 2.48 7.18 -17.97
C ILE A 190 2.81 6.57 -19.33
N LEU A 191 1.81 6.03 -20.04
CA LEU A 191 2.02 5.45 -21.36
C LEU A 191 2.41 6.51 -22.39
N VAL A 192 1.75 7.67 -22.38
CA VAL A 192 2.11 8.81 -23.24
C VAL A 192 3.54 9.28 -22.96
N PHE A 193 3.93 9.36 -21.68
CA PHE A 193 5.30 9.67 -21.29
C PHE A 193 6.30 8.69 -21.90
N ILE A 194 6.08 7.38 -21.74
CA ILE A 194 6.99 6.35 -22.26
C ILE A 194 7.12 6.48 -23.78
N VAL A 195 6.00 6.62 -24.50
CA VAL A 195 6.00 6.74 -25.98
C VAL A 195 6.76 7.99 -26.43
N LEU A 196 6.44 9.16 -25.84
CA LEU A 196 7.11 10.40 -26.20
C LEU A 196 8.59 10.37 -25.81
N ALA A 197 8.94 9.88 -24.63
CA ALA A 197 10.34 9.75 -24.22
C ALA A 197 11.14 8.81 -25.14
N LEU A 198 10.53 7.75 -25.67
CA LEU A 198 11.16 6.89 -26.68
C LEU A 198 11.37 7.61 -28.02
N CYS A 199 10.42 8.48 -28.42
CA CYS A 199 10.54 9.25 -29.67
C CYS A 199 11.63 10.32 -29.60
N TYR A 200 11.91 10.87 -28.44
CA TYR A 200 12.89 11.93 -28.19
C TYR A 200 14.19 11.42 -27.53
N LEU A 201 14.37 10.10 -27.47
CA LEU A 201 15.53 9.49 -26.85
C LEU A 201 16.80 9.77 -27.64
N ASP A 202 17.80 10.37 -26.98
CA ASP A 202 19.13 10.60 -27.50
C ASP A 202 20.07 9.49 -27.01
N THR A 203 20.67 8.77 -27.97
CA THR A 203 21.57 7.63 -27.67
C THR A 203 22.87 8.05 -27.04
N ASP A 204 23.38 9.27 -27.33
CA ASP A 204 24.63 9.78 -26.79
C ASP A 204 24.43 10.18 -25.32
N VAL A 205 23.32 10.86 -25.03
CA VAL A 205 22.90 11.18 -23.63
C VAL A 205 22.70 9.89 -22.83
N PHE A 206 22.03 8.91 -23.44
CA PHE A 206 21.83 7.61 -22.78
C PHE A 206 23.13 6.89 -22.47
N ALA A 207 24.08 6.87 -23.41
CA ALA A 207 25.39 6.27 -23.23
C ALA A 207 26.23 7.01 -22.17
N ALA A 208 26.16 8.36 -22.12
CA ALA A 208 26.83 9.16 -21.10
C ALA A 208 26.31 8.86 -19.68
N ASN A 209 25.01 8.55 -19.55
CA ASN A 209 24.39 8.20 -18.27
C ASN A 209 24.57 6.73 -17.85
N PHE A 210 25.28 5.89 -18.65
CA PHE A 210 25.25 4.45 -18.48
C PHE A 210 25.88 3.98 -17.15
N HIS A 211 27.03 4.51 -16.77
CA HIS A 211 27.77 4.06 -15.57
C HIS A 211 27.52 4.90 -14.31
N GLY A 212 26.70 5.93 -14.40
CA GLY A 212 26.53 6.90 -13.32
C GLY A 212 27.70 7.90 -13.27
N THR A 213 27.80 8.63 -12.16
CA THR A 213 28.85 9.64 -11.91
C THR A 213 29.77 9.18 -10.79
N ALA A 214 30.96 9.78 -10.67
CA ALA A 214 31.92 9.49 -9.60
C ALA A 214 31.32 9.71 -8.19
N SER A 215 30.29 10.54 -8.06
CA SER A 215 29.61 10.82 -6.80
C SER A 215 28.61 9.75 -6.37
N THR A 216 28.24 8.80 -7.23
CA THR A 216 27.20 7.77 -6.93
C THR A 216 27.74 6.58 -6.12
N GLY A 217 29.05 6.53 -5.84
CA GLY A 217 29.66 5.47 -5.05
C GLY A 217 29.80 4.13 -5.79
N SER A 218 29.98 3.04 -5.03
CA SER A 218 30.08 1.71 -5.60
C SER A 218 28.76 1.25 -6.23
N LEU A 219 28.82 0.32 -7.20
CA LEU A 219 27.62 -0.24 -7.83
C LEU A 219 26.65 -0.87 -6.79
N PHE A 220 27.21 -1.43 -5.71
CA PHE A 220 26.40 -1.95 -4.61
C PHE A 220 25.63 -0.83 -3.89
N ASP A 221 26.27 0.30 -3.59
CA ASP A 221 25.63 1.45 -2.94
C ASP A 221 24.57 2.06 -3.84
N GLN A 222 24.87 2.18 -5.14
CA GLN A 222 23.93 2.65 -6.16
C GLN A 222 22.65 1.81 -6.17
N VAL A 223 22.77 0.50 -6.29
CA VAL A 223 21.63 -0.41 -6.29
C VAL A 223 20.87 -0.35 -4.96
N ARG A 224 21.60 -0.42 -3.84
CA ARG A 224 21.00 -0.37 -2.50
C ARG A 224 20.17 0.90 -2.29
N GLY A 225 20.64 2.06 -2.76
CA GLY A 225 19.95 3.33 -2.62
C GLY A 225 18.58 3.39 -3.33
N THR A 226 18.40 2.63 -4.42
CA THR A 226 17.13 2.59 -5.18
C THR A 226 16.07 1.70 -4.55
N LEU A 227 16.45 0.70 -3.74
CA LEU A 227 15.54 -0.35 -3.28
C LEU A 227 14.34 0.14 -2.46
N PRO A 228 14.42 1.14 -1.57
CA PRO A 228 13.27 1.65 -0.84
C PRO A 228 12.17 2.18 -1.76
N ALA A 229 12.55 2.83 -2.88
CA ALA A 229 11.59 3.30 -3.87
C ALA A 229 10.92 2.12 -4.61
N THR A 230 11.66 1.06 -4.92
CA THR A 230 11.08 -0.13 -5.56
C THR A 230 10.06 -0.81 -4.65
N VAL A 231 10.28 -0.85 -3.33
CA VAL A 231 9.29 -1.36 -2.36
C VAL A 231 8.03 -0.51 -2.42
N PHE A 232 8.18 0.82 -2.30
CA PHE A 232 7.05 1.75 -2.28
C PHE A 232 6.16 1.63 -3.53
N VAL A 233 6.76 1.56 -4.72
CA VAL A 233 5.98 1.49 -5.97
C VAL A 233 5.32 0.13 -6.21
N PHE A 234 5.81 -0.94 -5.58
CA PHE A 234 5.19 -2.27 -5.67
C PHE A 234 4.23 -2.59 -4.52
N LEU A 235 4.00 -1.66 -3.57
CA LEU A 235 2.91 -1.80 -2.61
C LEU A 235 1.59 -1.98 -3.35
N GLY A 236 0.80 -2.96 -2.92
CA GLY A 236 -0.43 -3.37 -3.61
C GLY A 236 -0.28 -4.66 -4.43
N VAL A 237 0.92 -5.26 -4.52
CA VAL A 237 1.13 -6.58 -5.14
C VAL A 237 0.29 -7.67 -4.47
N GLU A 238 -0.02 -7.51 -3.20
CA GLU A 238 -0.91 -8.35 -2.41
C GLU A 238 -2.39 -8.15 -2.76
N GLY A 239 -2.75 -7.09 -3.47
CA GLY A 239 -4.14 -6.70 -3.74
C GLY A 239 -4.98 -7.79 -4.40
N ALA A 240 -4.39 -8.62 -5.26
CA ALA A 240 -5.10 -9.75 -5.85
C ALA A 240 -5.52 -10.80 -4.81
N SER A 241 -4.77 -10.98 -3.73
CA SER A 241 -5.11 -11.90 -2.64
C SER A 241 -6.33 -11.41 -1.86
N VAL A 242 -6.48 -10.11 -1.70
CA VAL A 242 -7.63 -9.47 -1.04
C VAL A 242 -8.92 -9.68 -1.84
N TYR A 243 -8.83 -9.67 -3.18
CA TYR A 243 -9.99 -9.87 -4.06
C TYR A 243 -10.24 -11.33 -4.43
N SER A 244 -9.51 -12.28 -3.89
CA SER A 244 -9.58 -13.71 -4.25
C SER A 244 -10.97 -14.31 -4.07
N ARG A 245 -11.72 -13.89 -3.05
CA ARG A 245 -13.10 -14.32 -2.76
C ARG A 245 -14.12 -13.88 -3.81
N HIS A 246 -13.84 -12.82 -4.56
CA HIS A 246 -14.73 -12.27 -5.60
C HIS A 246 -14.38 -12.77 -7.00
N ALA A 247 -13.32 -13.56 -7.18
CA ALA A 247 -12.91 -14.11 -8.46
C ALA A 247 -13.90 -15.15 -8.99
N GLN A 248 -14.12 -15.17 -10.32
CA GLN A 248 -14.93 -16.22 -10.97
C GLN A 248 -14.28 -17.59 -10.77
N ARG A 249 -12.96 -17.66 -10.92
CA ARG A 249 -12.15 -18.86 -10.67
C ARG A 249 -10.95 -18.46 -9.82
N ARG A 250 -10.68 -19.21 -8.76
CA ARG A 250 -9.52 -18.95 -7.89
C ARG A 250 -8.19 -19.03 -8.63
N GLU A 251 -8.10 -19.85 -9.67
CA GLU A 251 -6.90 -19.94 -10.51
C GLU A 251 -6.59 -18.65 -11.28
N ASP A 252 -7.63 -17.87 -11.62
CA ASP A 252 -7.46 -16.60 -12.32
C ASP A 252 -6.78 -15.54 -11.45
N VAL A 253 -6.91 -15.62 -10.12
CA VAL A 253 -6.22 -14.73 -9.17
C VAL A 253 -4.71 -14.80 -9.39
N GLY A 254 -4.15 -16.01 -9.45
CA GLY A 254 -2.71 -16.18 -9.63
C GLY A 254 -2.20 -15.69 -10.98
N ARG A 255 -2.97 -15.91 -12.06
CA ARG A 255 -2.61 -15.42 -13.40
C ARG A 255 -2.75 -13.90 -13.48
N ALA A 256 -3.79 -13.33 -12.88
CA ALA A 256 -4.02 -11.89 -12.81
C ALA A 256 -2.91 -11.18 -12.02
N THR A 257 -2.48 -11.76 -10.88
CA THR A 257 -1.36 -11.24 -10.10
C THR A 257 -0.08 -11.20 -10.92
N LEU A 258 0.26 -12.29 -11.59
CA LEU A 258 1.48 -12.39 -12.39
C LEU A 258 1.47 -11.42 -13.57
N LEU A 259 0.37 -11.39 -14.34
CA LEU A 259 0.24 -10.47 -15.48
C LEU A 259 0.25 -9.01 -15.04
N GLY A 260 -0.49 -8.69 -13.98
CA GLY A 260 -0.52 -7.35 -13.42
C GLY A 260 0.85 -6.90 -12.93
N PHE A 261 1.54 -7.76 -12.18
CA PHE A 261 2.89 -7.48 -11.69
C PHE A 261 3.89 -7.26 -12.84
N LEU A 262 3.94 -8.16 -13.83
CA LEU A 262 4.87 -8.01 -14.96
C LEU A 262 4.58 -6.76 -15.79
N SER A 263 3.30 -6.43 -16.00
CA SER A 263 2.91 -5.19 -16.68
C SER A 263 3.41 -3.95 -15.94
N VAL A 264 3.25 -3.92 -14.62
CA VAL A 264 3.68 -2.80 -13.78
C VAL A 264 5.21 -2.72 -13.73
N LEU A 265 5.91 -3.85 -13.60
CA LEU A 265 7.38 -3.91 -13.64
C LEU A 265 7.91 -3.33 -14.95
N CYS A 266 7.35 -3.74 -16.10
CA CYS A 266 7.74 -3.21 -17.40
C CYS A 266 7.51 -1.69 -17.49
N VAL A 267 6.35 -1.20 -17.04
CA VAL A 267 6.02 0.23 -17.06
C VAL A 267 6.98 1.04 -16.18
N PHE A 268 7.23 0.60 -14.95
CA PHE A 268 8.10 1.34 -14.02
C PHE A 268 9.56 1.34 -14.46
N ALA A 269 10.06 0.19 -14.93
CA ALA A 269 11.39 0.10 -15.49
C ALA A 269 11.52 0.98 -16.75
N SER A 270 10.51 0.95 -17.64
CA SER A 270 10.51 1.82 -18.83
C SER A 270 10.57 3.29 -18.47
N VAL A 271 9.69 3.78 -17.57
CA VAL A 271 9.70 5.18 -17.11
C VAL A 271 11.09 5.59 -16.62
N THR A 272 11.72 4.73 -15.81
CA THR A 272 13.05 5.01 -15.26
C THR A 272 14.11 5.05 -16.35
N ILE A 273 14.17 3.99 -17.18
CA ILE A 273 15.26 3.81 -18.15
C ILE A 273 15.19 4.82 -19.30
N VAL A 274 14.00 5.09 -19.86
CA VAL A 274 13.87 6.04 -20.97
C VAL A 274 14.23 7.47 -20.54
N SER A 275 14.04 7.83 -19.28
CA SER A 275 14.38 9.15 -18.76
C SER A 275 15.88 9.48 -18.89
N TYR A 276 16.74 8.48 -18.80
CA TYR A 276 18.18 8.65 -18.98
C TYR A 276 18.61 8.96 -20.42
N GLY A 277 17.75 8.77 -21.39
CA GLY A 277 17.98 9.15 -22.78
C GLY A 277 17.46 10.55 -23.14
N ILE A 278 16.83 11.25 -22.19
CA ILE A 278 16.24 12.57 -22.45
C ILE A 278 17.16 13.70 -21.99
N MET A 279 17.82 13.53 -20.84
CA MET A 279 18.66 14.58 -20.27
C MET A 279 19.75 13.97 -19.37
N PRO A 280 20.83 14.73 -19.06
CA PRO A 280 21.89 14.28 -18.20
C PRO A 280 21.39 13.84 -16.81
N MET A 281 21.94 12.73 -16.27
CA MET A 281 21.57 12.17 -14.98
C MET A 281 21.61 13.20 -13.84
N GLY A 282 22.64 14.07 -13.82
CA GLY A 282 22.77 15.11 -12.80
C GLY A 282 21.63 16.14 -12.84
N GLU A 283 21.07 16.42 -14.01
CA GLU A 283 19.93 17.30 -14.17
C GLU A 283 18.62 16.58 -13.75
N ILE A 284 18.46 15.30 -14.12
CA ILE A 284 17.30 14.48 -13.66
C ILE A 284 17.26 14.44 -12.13
N ALA A 285 18.42 14.28 -11.47
CA ALA A 285 18.54 14.24 -10.02
C ALA A 285 18.10 15.54 -9.31
N GLN A 286 18.17 16.66 -10.03
CA GLN A 286 17.80 17.99 -9.51
C GLN A 286 16.37 18.40 -9.91
N LEU A 287 15.69 17.62 -10.74
CA LEU A 287 14.33 17.93 -11.15
C LEU A 287 13.42 18.02 -9.94
N ARG A 288 12.50 18.97 -9.99
CA ARG A 288 11.41 19.06 -9.03
C ARG A 288 10.51 17.82 -9.13
N ARG A 289 9.91 17.40 -8.04
CA ARG A 289 8.87 16.37 -8.05
C ARG A 289 7.53 16.96 -8.51
N PRO A 290 6.81 16.28 -9.39
CA PRO A 290 7.10 14.95 -9.97
C PRO A 290 8.13 15.04 -11.11
N SER A 291 9.24 14.34 -10.98
CA SER A 291 10.35 14.41 -11.94
C SER A 291 9.98 13.96 -13.36
N MET A 292 9.02 13.05 -13.48
CA MET A 292 8.48 12.62 -14.77
C MET A 292 7.89 13.81 -15.57
N ALA A 293 7.30 14.82 -14.89
CA ALA A 293 6.82 16.03 -15.53
C ALA A 293 7.99 16.87 -16.10
N GLY A 294 9.07 17.05 -15.32
CA GLY A 294 10.25 17.80 -15.79
C GLY A 294 10.97 17.11 -16.94
N VAL A 295 11.09 15.77 -16.91
CA VAL A 295 11.67 15.02 -18.04
C VAL A 295 10.84 15.20 -19.31
N LEU A 296 9.51 15.12 -19.22
CA LEU A 296 8.66 15.30 -20.39
C LEU A 296 8.64 16.76 -20.87
N GLU A 297 8.70 17.72 -19.97
CA GLU A 297 8.83 19.14 -20.30
C GLU A 297 10.12 19.42 -21.08
N HIS A 298 11.22 18.80 -20.71
CA HIS A 298 12.48 18.91 -21.46
C HIS A 298 12.35 18.35 -22.87
N ALA A 299 11.65 17.22 -23.05
CA ALA A 299 11.50 16.54 -24.34
C ALA A 299 10.56 17.27 -25.30
N VAL A 300 9.39 17.73 -24.84
CA VAL A 300 8.30 18.21 -25.69
C VAL A 300 7.82 19.63 -25.34
N GLY A 301 8.44 20.28 -24.37
CA GLY A 301 8.08 21.62 -23.90
C GLY A 301 7.05 21.61 -22.75
N THR A 302 6.68 22.81 -22.30
CA THR A 302 5.88 23.05 -21.11
C THR A 302 4.55 22.29 -21.06
N TRP A 303 3.91 22.06 -22.20
CA TRP A 303 2.66 21.29 -22.25
C TRP A 303 2.83 19.87 -21.71
N GLY A 304 3.99 19.25 -21.94
CA GLY A 304 4.31 17.90 -21.45
C GLY A 304 4.37 17.83 -19.93
N GLY A 305 5.02 18.83 -19.30
CA GLY A 305 5.07 18.97 -17.85
C GLY A 305 3.68 19.16 -17.25
N VAL A 306 2.86 20.05 -17.81
CA VAL A 306 1.48 20.30 -17.37
C VAL A 306 0.62 19.04 -17.53
N PHE A 307 0.72 18.36 -18.66
CA PHE A 307 -0.03 17.13 -18.92
C PHE A 307 0.24 16.05 -17.86
N VAL A 308 1.52 15.78 -17.56
CA VAL A 308 1.91 14.82 -16.53
C VAL A 308 1.46 15.29 -15.14
N GLY A 309 1.62 16.60 -14.84
CA GLY A 309 1.21 17.17 -13.55
C GLY A 309 -0.28 17.02 -13.28
N VAL A 310 -1.13 17.36 -14.24
CA VAL A 310 -2.59 17.20 -14.14
C VAL A 310 -2.97 15.71 -14.00
N GLY A 311 -2.39 14.86 -14.84
CA GLY A 311 -2.61 13.42 -14.78
C GLY A 311 -2.21 12.82 -13.43
N LEU A 312 -1.09 13.28 -12.85
CA LEU A 312 -0.66 12.89 -11.52
C LEU A 312 -1.69 13.31 -10.46
N ILE A 313 -2.11 14.56 -10.43
CA ILE A 313 -3.04 15.05 -9.39
C ILE A 313 -4.32 14.21 -9.39
N ILE A 314 -4.93 13.99 -10.56
CA ILE A 314 -6.14 13.16 -10.69
C ILE A 314 -5.87 11.71 -10.23
N SER A 315 -4.74 11.14 -10.66
CA SER A 315 -4.30 9.80 -10.29
C SER A 315 -4.14 9.65 -8.77
N VAL A 316 -3.42 10.59 -8.16
CA VAL A 316 -3.05 10.51 -6.75
C VAL A 316 -4.26 10.78 -5.85
N LEU A 317 -5.16 11.70 -6.20
CA LEU A 317 -6.40 11.91 -5.46
C LEU A 317 -7.26 10.64 -5.40
N GLY A 318 -7.37 9.93 -6.52
CA GLY A 318 -8.10 8.66 -6.55
C GLY A 318 -7.40 7.54 -5.79
N ALA A 319 -6.07 7.44 -5.88
CA ALA A 319 -5.29 6.49 -5.10
C ALA A 319 -5.42 6.79 -3.60
N TYR A 320 -5.33 8.06 -3.21
CA TYR A 320 -5.51 8.52 -1.83
C TYR A 320 -6.84 8.06 -1.24
N LEU A 321 -7.94 8.24 -1.99
CA LEU A 321 -9.27 7.78 -1.58
C LEU A 321 -9.29 6.26 -1.36
N ALA A 322 -8.81 5.50 -2.35
CA ALA A 322 -8.83 4.04 -2.30
C ALA A 322 -7.99 3.48 -1.13
N TRP A 323 -6.79 4.02 -0.93
CA TRP A 323 -5.90 3.60 0.14
C TRP A 323 -6.39 4.02 1.52
N THR A 324 -7.05 5.20 1.65
CA THR A 324 -7.67 5.62 2.92
C THR A 324 -8.81 4.69 3.32
N LEU A 325 -9.66 4.30 2.36
CA LEU A 325 -10.73 3.31 2.59
C LEU A 325 -10.15 1.96 3.02
N MET A 326 -9.11 1.49 2.32
CA MET A 326 -8.47 0.21 2.64
C MET A 326 -7.80 0.23 4.02
N ALA A 327 -7.16 1.34 4.40
CA ALA A 327 -6.57 1.49 5.73
C ALA A 327 -7.64 1.40 6.84
N ALA A 328 -8.77 2.10 6.66
CA ALA A 328 -9.87 2.03 7.62
C ALA A 328 -10.47 0.62 7.71
N GLU A 329 -10.61 -0.06 6.57
CA GLU A 329 -11.13 -1.43 6.50
C GLU A 329 -10.23 -2.45 7.20
N VAL A 330 -8.91 -2.35 7.04
CA VAL A 330 -7.95 -3.25 7.73
C VAL A 330 -8.09 -3.17 9.25
N LEU A 331 -8.20 -1.97 9.81
CA LEU A 331 -8.43 -1.81 11.25
C LEU A 331 -9.80 -2.34 11.68
N PHE A 332 -10.83 -2.08 10.88
CA PHE A 332 -12.19 -2.50 11.16
C PHE A 332 -12.32 -4.02 11.18
N VAL A 333 -11.79 -4.69 10.16
CA VAL A 333 -11.80 -6.17 10.08
C VAL A 333 -10.96 -6.78 11.21
N ALA A 334 -9.77 -6.24 11.48
CA ALA A 334 -8.95 -6.69 12.61
C ALA A 334 -9.67 -6.51 13.97
N ALA A 335 -10.49 -5.46 14.11
CA ALA A 335 -11.31 -5.29 15.29
C ALA A 335 -12.49 -6.29 15.33
N GLN A 336 -13.10 -6.63 14.20
CA GLN A 336 -14.14 -7.67 14.13
C GLN A 336 -13.60 -9.03 14.54
N ASP A 337 -12.34 -9.34 14.19
CA ASP A 337 -11.63 -10.58 14.53
C ASP A 337 -11.05 -10.58 15.97
N ASP A 338 -11.42 -9.59 16.80
CA ASP A 338 -10.91 -9.40 18.16
C ASP A 338 -9.40 -9.10 18.27
N ASP A 339 -8.72 -8.77 17.19
CA ASP A 339 -7.29 -8.44 17.18
C ASP A 339 -7.01 -6.97 17.49
N MET A 340 -8.03 -6.12 17.42
CA MET A 340 -8.00 -4.70 17.76
C MET A 340 -9.11 -4.35 18.77
N PRO A 341 -9.01 -3.21 19.47
CA PRO A 341 -10.01 -2.80 20.45
C PRO A 341 -11.42 -2.66 19.85
N ARG A 342 -12.43 -3.04 20.61
CA ARG A 342 -13.84 -3.05 20.20
C ARG A 342 -14.37 -1.69 19.75
N PHE A 343 -13.79 -0.58 20.23
CA PHE A 343 -14.23 0.75 19.79
C PHE A 343 -14.06 0.97 18.28
N LEU A 344 -13.12 0.26 17.62
CA LEU A 344 -12.90 0.33 16.17
C LEU A 344 -13.97 -0.39 15.35
N ARG A 345 -14.81 -1.25 15.95
CA ARG A 345 -15.92 -1.95 15.28
C ARG A 345 -17.12 -1.09 14.93
N ARG A 346 -17.13 0.18 15.35
CA ARG A 346 -18.27 1.05 15.09
C ARG A 346 -18.27 1.52 13.65
N ALA A 347 -19.31 1.10 12.90
CA ALA A 347 -19.64 1.60 11.57
C ALA A 347 -20.92 2.46 11.63
N THR A 348 -21.15 3.26 10.60
CA THR A 348 -22.42 3.98 10.37
C THR A 348 -23.47 3.03 9.81
N ALA A 349 -24.70 3.56 9.61
CA ALA A 349 -25.77 2.82 8.91
C ALA A 349 -25.39 2.44 7.47
N ASP A 350 -24.48 3.17 6.85
CA ASP A 350 -23.94 2.95 5.51
C ASP A 350 -22.64 2.11 5.52
N ASP A 351 -22.42 1.32 6.56
CA ASP A 351 -21.25 0.43 6.75
C ASP A 351 -19.87 1.13 6.71
N VAL A 352 -19.81 2.45 6.95
CA VAL A 352 -18.53 3.18 7.00
C VAL A 352 -17.91 3.06 8.38
N PRO A 353 -16.67 2.51 8.53
CA PRO A 353 -15.99 2.33 9.80
C PRO A 353 -15.39 3.66 10.32
N VAL A 354 -16.25 4.58 10.79
CA VAL A 354 -15.87 5.97 11.11
C VAL A 354 -14.75 6.09 12.15
N ARG A 355 -14.70 5.21 13.14
CA ARG A 355 -13.64 5.28 14.16
C ARG A 355 -12.29 4.82 13.65
N ALA A 356 -12.28 3.76 12.82
CA ALA A 356 -11.08 3.32 12.12
C ALA A 356 -10.61 4.39 11.13
N LEU A 357 -11.53 5.01 10.39
CA LEU A 357 -11.25 6.12 9.49
C LEU A 357 -10.68 7.34 10.24
N LEU A 358 -11.26 7.70 11.40
CA LEU A 358 -10.74 8.79 12.24
C LEU A 358 -9.32 8.50 12.71
N MET A 359 -9.05 7.29 13.17
CA MET A 359 -7.71 6.88 13.61
C MET A 359 -6.69 6.92 12.46
N THR A 360 -7.11 6.50 11.25
CA THR A 360 -6.31 6.62 10.02
C THR A 360 -5.97 8.08 9.73
N THR A 361 -6.97 8.96 9.80
CA THR A 361 -6.80 10.41 9.57
C THR A 361 -5.88 11.03 10.61
N LEU A 362 -6.04 10.69 11.89
CA LEU A 362 -5.20 11.22 12.98
C LEU A 362 -3.73 10.77 12.86
N LEU A 363 -3.46 9.51 12.50
CA LEU A 363 -2.09 9.06 12.28
C LEU A 363 -1.48 9.76 11.07
N SER A 364 -2.21 9.85 9.95
CA SER A 364 -1.73 10.59 8.77
C SER A 364 -1.47 12.05 9.08
N GLN A 365 -2.33 12.70 9.90
CA GLN A 365 -2.11 14.08 10.36
C GLN A 365 -0.85 14.21 11.21
N ALA A 366 -0.62 13.29 12.14
CA ALA A 366 0.59 13.31 12.98
C ALA A 366 1.85 13.15 12.12
N VAL A 367 1.85 12.22 11.17
CA VAL A 367 2.97 12.02 10.24
C VAL A 367 3.18 13.26 9.37
N LEU A 368 2.12 13.87 8.85
CA LEU A 368 2.19 15.10 8.06
C LEU A 368 2.85 16.24 8.84
N VAL A 369 2.56 16.38 10.14
CA VAL A 369 3.24 17.36 10.99
C VAL A 369 4.72 17.01 11.17
N ILE A 370 5.04 15.73 11.33
CA ILE A 370 6.45 15.26 11.46
C ILE A 370 7.25 15.57 10.19
N THR A 371 6.63 15.49 9.00
CA THR A 371 7.35 15.79 7.75
C THR A 371 7.84 17.23 7.65
N LEU A 372 7.26 18.18 8.40
CA LEU A 372 7.76 19.57 8.47
C LEU A 372 9.17 19.69 9.09
N PHE A 373 9.57 18.68 9.85
CA PHE A 373 10.92 18.61 10.47
C PHE A 373 11.89 17.77 9.65
N SER A 374 11.43 17.19 8.53
CA SER A 374 12.27 16.39 7.64
C SER A 374 12.93 17.27 6.58
N LYS A 375 14.18 16.93 6.23
CA LYS A 375 14.90 17.58 5.12
C LYS A 375 14.25 17.33 3.75
N ASP A 376 13.60 16.18 3.59
CA ASP A 376 12.88 15.78 2.40
C ASP A 376 11.64 14.98 2.83
N ALA A 377 10.50 15.65 2.87
CA ALA A 377 9.23 15.10 3.33
C ALA A 377 8.78 13.87 2.52
N PHE A 378 8.98 13.90 1.19
CA PHE A 378 8.59 12.80 0.32
C PHE A 378 9.47 11.56 0.53
N THR A 379 10.80 11.72 0.52
CA THR A 379 11.74 10.61 0.74
C THR A 379 11.59 10.02 2.14
N PHE A 380 11.33 10.85 3.16
CA PHE A 380 11.03 10.39 4.51
C PHE A 380 9.77 9.51 4.54
N ALA A 381 8.66 9.99 3.98
CA ALA A 381 7.40 9.26 3.97
C ALA A 381 7.51 7.97 3.13
N LEU A 382 8.20 8.00 1.98
CA LEU A 382 8.48 6.83 1.15
C LEU A 382 9.26 5.76 1.91
N GLY A 383 10.36 6.14 2.56
CA GLY A 383 11.22 5.21 3.30
C GLY A 383 10.52 4.60 4.51
N LEU A 384 9.77 5.40 5.27
CA LEU A 384 9.02 4.91 6.43
C LEU A 384 7.85 4.01 6.01
N THR A 385 7.11 4.35 4.94
CA THR A 385 6.07 3.49 4.36
C THR A 385 6.65 2.12 4.00
N SER A 386 7.78 2.12 3.29
CA SER A 386 8.44 0.87 2.86
C SER A 386 8.87 0.02 4.06
N ALA A 387 9.52 0.61 5.07
CA ALA A 387 9.96 -0.12 6.26
C ALA A 387 8.79 -0.73 7.05
N LEU A 388 7.69 0.02 7.22
CA LEU A 388 6.49 -0.46 7.91
C LEU A 388 5.81 -1.61 7.16
N ALA A 389 5.78 -1.59 5.81
CA ALA A 389 5.16 -2.62 4.99
C ALA A 389 5.99 -3.92 4.93
N LEU A 390 7.32 -3.82 5.04
CA LEU A 390 8.21 -4.97 4.92
C LEU A 390 8.07 -5.98 6.08
N ILE A 391 7.71 -5.52 7.29
CA ILE A 391 7.50 -6.41 8.44
C ILE A 391 6.31 -7.35 8.21
N PRO A 392 5.10 -6.88 7.84
CA PRO A 392 4.00 -7.74 7.42
C PRO A 392 4.36 -8.70 6.28
N TYR A 393 5.11 -8.24 5.27
CA TYR A 393 5.53 -9.08 4.16
C TYR A 393 6.49 -10.18 4.60
N LEU A 394 7.44 -9.86 5.50
CA LEU A 394 8.34 -10.87 6.07
C LEU A 394 7.57 -11.94 6.84
N LEU A 395 6.58 -11.56 7.64
CA LEU A 395 5.75 -12.52 8.38
C LEU A 395 4.92 -13.39 7.43
N ALA A 396 4.37 -12.82 6.35
CA ALA A 396 3.64 -13.59 5.35
C ALA A 396 4.54 -14.60 4.61
N THR A 397 5.75 -14.19 4.21
CA THR A 397 6.70 -15.08 3.53
C THR A 397 7.21 -16.17 4.47
N ALA A 398 7.52 -15.85 5.72
CA ALA A 398 7.91 -16.83 6.73
C ALA A 398 6.78 -17.85 7.02
N PHE A 399 5.51 -17.41 6.99
CA PHE A 399 4.37 -18.31 7.10
C PHE A 399 4.27 -19.27 5.91
N ALA A 400 4.53 -18.80 4.69
CA ALA A 400 4.56 -19.65 3.51
C ALA A 400 5.65 -20.74 3.63
N VAL A 401 6.84 -20.38 4.11
CA VAL A 401 7.92 -21.34 4.41
C VAL A 401 7.48 -22.39 5.43
N LYS A 402 6.84 -21.94 6.53
CA LYS A 402 6.32 -22.81 7.58
C LYS A 402 5.32 -23.84 7.05
N ILE A 403 4.36 -23.39 6.22
CA ILE A 403 3.35 -24.30 5.63
C ILE A 403 3.99 -25.27 4.63
N ALA A 404 4.92 -24.79 3.81
CA ALA A 404 5.61 -25.63 2.84
C ALA A 404 6.42 -26.75 3.52
N GLY A 405 7.07 -26.46 4.67
CA GLY A 405 7.82 -27.42 5.45
C GLY A 405 6.98 -28.48 6.16
N GLN A 406 5.71 -28.18 6.50
CA GLN A 406 4.82 -29.09 7.21
C GLN A 406 4.15 -30.16 6.31
N ARG A 407 4.12 -30.00 4.99
CA ARG A 407 3.43 -30.92 4.06
C ARG A 407 4.38 -31.97 3.47
N ARG A 408 4.09 -33.25 3.74
CA ARG A 408 4.84 -34.43 3.31
C ARG A 408 4.71 -34.83 1.82
N THR A 409 3.95 -34.10 0.97
CA THR A 409 3.72 -34.47 -0.44
C THR A 409 4.80 -33.85 -1.33
N ARG A 410 5.76 -34.64 -1.76
CA ARG A 410 7.08 -34.27 -2.29
C ARG A 410 7.15 -33.26 -3.46
N ARG A 411 6.23 -33.19 -4.37
CA ARG A 411 6.46 -32.45 -5.64
C ARG A 411 6.04 -30.97 -5.62
N HIS A 412 4.98 -30.60 -4.89
CA HIS A 412 4.52 -29.21 -4.79
C HIS A 412 5.14 -28.46 -3.61
N SER A 413 5.67 -29.18 -2.64
CA SER A 413 6.25 -28.62 -1.42
C SER A 413 7.62 -27.98 -1.63
N THR A 414 8.46 -28.55 -2.50
CA THR A 414 9.83 -28.05 -2.71
C THR A 414 9.85 -26.71 -3.44
N GLY A 415 9.04 -26.57 -4.49
CA GLY A 415 8.95 -25.30 -5.23
C GLY A 415 8.44 -24.16 -4.36
N ASP A 416 7.39 -24.41 -3.56
CA ASP A 416 6.86 -23.39 -2.65
C ASP A 416 7.81 -23.06 -1.51
N LEU A 417 8.57 -24.05 -1.02
CA LEU A 417 9.60 -23.81 -0.01
C LEU A 417 10.71 -22.91 -0.57
N VAL A 418 11.17 -23.16 -1.80
CA VAL A 418 12.19 -22.34 -2.47
C VAL A 418 11.68 -20.92 -2.68
N VAL A 419 10.46 -20.77 -3.24
CA VAL A 419 9.86 -19.44 -3.47
C VAL A 419 9.67 -18.67 -2.16
N GLY A 420 9.13 -19.34 -1.13
CA GLY A 420 8.93 -18.73 0.19
C GLY A 420 10.25 -18.32 0.84
N SER A 421 11.28 -19.17 0.74
CA SER A 421 12.62 -18.87 1.28
C SER A 421 13.27 -17.70 0.55
N LEU A 422 13.24 -17.69 -0.78
CA LEU A 422 13.78 -16.59 -1.59
C LEU A 422 13.04 -15.26 -1.29
N ALA A 423 11.71 -15.30 -1.18
CA ALA A 423 10.93 -14.15 -0.82
C ALA A 423 11.27 -13.63 0.59
N SER A 424 11.48 -14.54 1.56
CA SER A 424 11.89 -14.17 2.93
C SER A 424 13.29 -13.55 2.95
N VAL A 425 14.26 -14.14 2.25
CA VAL A 425 15.62 -13.61 2.11
C VAL A 425 15.58 -12.22 1.46
N TYR A 426 14.80 -12.08 0.39
CA TYR A 426 14.63 -10.80 -0.29
C TYR A 426 14.02 -9.74 0.64
N THR A 427 12.97 -10.08 1.41
CA THR A 427 12.33 -9.14 2.33
C THR A 427 13.28 -8.72 3.46
N VAL A 428 14.09 -9.65 4.00
CA VAL A 428 15.15 -9.32 4.97
C VAL A 428 16.20 -8.41 4.33
N PHE A 429 16.63 -8.72 3.10
CA PHE A 429 17.57 -7.88 2.37
C PHE A 429 17.04 -6.46 2.18
N LEU A 430 15.76 -6.29 1.86
CA LEU A 430 15.11 -4.97 1.75
C LEU A 430 15.08 -4.22 3.09
N LEU A 431 14.79 -4.91 4.19
CA LEU A 431 14.84 -4.31 5.53
C LEU A 431 16.23 -3.80 5.90
N VAL A 432 17.29 -4.56 5.54
CA VAL A 432 18.67 -4.13 5.72
C VAL A 432 19.02 -2.98 4.79
N ALA A 433 18.57 -3.03 3.52
CA ALA A 433 18.81 -1.99 2.53
C ALA A 433 18.14 -0.66 2.89
N ALA A 434 16.95 -0.69 3.49
CA ALA A 434 16.27 0.50 4.01
C ALA A 434 17.10 1.23 5.09
N GLY A 435 18.04 0.52 5.69
CA GLY A 435 18.97 1.05 6.66
C GLY A 435 18.41 1.17 8.08
N PRO A 436 19.27 1.38 9.08
CA PRO A 436 18.88 1.42 10.49
C PRO A 436 17.92 2.57 10.82
N LYS A 437 17.99 3.68 10.09
CA LYS A 437 17.11 4.85 10.28
C LYS A 437 15.65 4.46 10.23
N PHE A 438 15.19 3.92 9.11
CA PHE A 438 13.76 3.61 8.91
C PHE A 438 13.30 2.40 9.71
N LEU A 439 14.21 1.45 9.99
CA LEU A 439 13.91 0.34 10.89
C LEU A 439 13.67 0.83 12.33
N LEU A 440 14.52 1.71 12.85
CA LEU A 440 14.35 2.30 14.19
C LEU A 440 13.11 3.19 14.27
N LEU A 441 12.85 4.00 13.23
CA LEU A 441 11.64 4.81 13.13
C LEU A 441 10.37 3.94 13.11
N SER A 442 10.40 2.79 12.43
CA SER A 442 9.25 1.88 12.46
C SER A 442 9.00 1.31 13.85
N PHE A 443 10.04 1.01 14.66
CA PHE A 443 9.85 0.60 16.06
C PHE A 443 9.26 1.72 16.92
N ILE A 444 9.60 2.98 16.69
CA ILE A 444 8.96 4.13 17.36
C ILE A 444 7.45 4.17 17.08
N VAL A 445 7.02 3.73 15.90
CA VAL A 445 5.61 3.62 15.54
C VAL A 445 4.96 2.38 16.14
N TYR A 446 5.65 1.23 16.12
CA TYR A 446 5.12 -0.05 16.60
C TYR A 446 5.01 -0.14 18.14
N ALA A 447 5.98 0.38 18.87
CA ALA A 447 6.01 0.19 20.33
C ALA A 447 4.80 0.83 21.04
N PRO A 448 4.42 2.10 20.78
CA PRO A 448 3.20 2.68 21.34
C PRO A 448 1.92 1.96 20.90
N ALA A 449 1.90 1.40 19.71
CA ALA A 449 0.76 0.65 19.20
C ALA A 449 0.42 -0.59 20.04
N THR A 450 1.39 -1.14 20.75
CA THR A 450 1.16 -2.27 21.69
C THR A 450 0.08 -1.96 22.73
N VAL A 451 -0.15 -0.68 23.04
CA VAL A 451 -1.26 -0.27 23.91
C VAL A 451 -2.61 -0.71 23.35
N LEU A 452 -2.81 -0.64 22.03
CA LEU A 452 -4.04 -1.13 21.38
C LEU A 452 -4.19 -2.64 21.53
N PHE A 453 -3.10 -3.40 21.40
CA PHE A 453 -3.12 -4.83 21.64
C PHE A 453 -3.48 -5.17 23.10
N MET A 454 -2.87 -4.47 24.06
CA MET A 454 -3.20 -4.64 25.49
C MET A 454 -4.66 -4.30 25.78
N MET A 455 -5.21 -3.25 25.15
CA MET A 455 -6.63 -2.91 25.28
C MET A 455 -7.51 -4.05 24.75
N ALA A 456 -7.24 -4.56 23.55
CA ALA A 456 -7.99 -5.66 22.96
C ALA A 456 -7.96 -6.91 23.85
N ARG A 457 -6.80 -7.28 24.40
CA ARG A 457 -6.63 -8.43 25.30
C ARG A 457 -7.36 -8.24 26.64
N ARG A 458 -7.35 -7.02 27.20
CA ARG A 458 -8.11 -6.71 28.43
C ARG A 458 -9.61 -6.81 28.20
N GLU A 459 -10.11 -6.32 27.07
CA GLU A 459 -11.53 -6.41 26.70
C GLU A 459 -12.02 -7.87 26.55
N GLN A 460 -11.09 -8.80 26.23
CA GLN A 460 -11.35 -10.24 26.12
C GLN A 460 -11.15 -11.00 27.44
N GLY A 461 -10.65 -10.36 28.49
CA GLY A 461 -10.29 -11.04 29.74
C GLY A 461 -9.11 -12.01 29.61
N ARG A 462 -8.27 -11.86 28.59
CA ARG A 462 -7.12 -12.74 28.31
C ARG A 462 -5.84 -12.23 28.97
N ARG A 463 -4.85 -13.11 29.11
CA ARG A 463 -3.50 -12.71 29.52
C ARG A 463 -2.91 -11.73 28.51
N LEU A 464 -2.25 -10.67 28.99
CA LEU A 464 -1.73 -9.62 28.12
C LEU A 464 -0.67 -10.14 27.15
N PHE A 465 0.29 -10.93 27.63
CA PHE A 465 1.37 -11.49 26.83
C PHE A 465 1.72 -12.91 27.26
N SER A 466 1.96 -13.79 26.28
CA SER A 466 2.65 -15.05 26.45
C SER A 466 4.17 -14.82 26.58
N GLU A 467 4.94 -15.88 26.89
CA GLU A 467 6.41 -15.75 27.02
C GLU A 467 7.08 -15.32 25.72
N GLY A 468 6.69 -15.89 24.57
CA GLY A 468 7.23 -15.50 23.28
C GLY A 468 6.83 -14.07 22.88
N GLU A 469 5.60 -13.65 23.20
CA GLU A 469 5.12 -12.29 22.94
C GLU A 469 5.88 -11.24 23.77
N ARG A 470 6.31 -11.58 25.00
CA ARG A 470 7.16 -10.69 25.82
C ARG A 470 8.52 -10.42 25.17
N VAL A 471 9.11 -11.40 24.49
CA VAL A 471 10.37 -11.21 23.76
C VAL A 471 10.16 -10.22 22.61
N VAL A 472 9.10 -10.37 21.82
CA VAL A 472 8.77 -9.44 20.73
C VAL A 472 8.52 -8.04 21.27
N LEU A 473 7.81 -7.92 22.40
CA LEU A 473 7.58 -6.63 23.08
C LEU A 473 8.92 -6.00 23.51
N ALA A 474 9.79 -6.77 24.15
CA ALA A 474 11.08 -6.28 24.62
C ALA A 474 11.95 -5.76 23.44
N VAL A 475 11.98 -6.50 22.32
CA VAL A 475 12.68 -6.08 21.09
C VAL A 475 12.07 -4.80 20.53
N SER A 476 10.74 -4.71 20.48
CA SER A 476 10.04 -3.52 19.96
C SER A 476 10.31 -2.28 20.81
N VAL A 477 10.23 -2.41 22.13
CA VAL A 477 10.48 -1.31 23.08
C VAL A 477 11.96 -0.90 23.07
N ALA A 478 12.88 -1.87 23.05
CA ALA A 478 14.31 -1.59 22.95
C ALA A 478 14.65 -0.88 21.62
N GLY A 479 14.08 -1.36 20.50
CA GLY A 479 14.24 -0.72 19.19
C GLY A 479 13.70 0.71 19.17
N ALA A 480 12.53 0.94 19.79
CA ALA A 480 11.97 2.28 19.92
C ALA A 480 12.84 3.19 20.80
N GLY A 481 13.33 2.68 21.94
CA GLY A 481 14.25 3.41 22.82
C GLY A 481 15.55 3.79 22.11
N LEU A 482 16.14 2.84 21.37
CA LEU A 482 17.33 3.12 20.52
C LEU A 482 17.01 4.13 19.44
N GLY A 483 15.83 4.07 18.81
CA GLY A 483 15.41 5.02 17.80
C GLY A 483 15.27 6.45 18.35
N VAL A 484 14.63 6.60 19.52
CA VAL A 484 14.52 7.91 20.20
C VAL A 484 15.93 8.42 20.60
N LEU A 485 16.78 7.56 21.15
CA LEU A 485 18.14 7.92 21.51
C LEU A 485 18.95 8.35 20.28
N ALA A 486 18.84 7.62 19.16
CA ALA A 486 19.52 7.96 17.92
C ALA A 486 19.05 9.31 17.34
N LEU A 487 17.77 9.65 17.47
CA LEU A 487 17.23 10.97 17.08
C LEU A 487 17.76 12.08 18.00
N THR A 488 17.74 11.87 19.32
CA THR A 488 18.20 12.89 20.30
C THR A 488 19.71 13.16 20.22
N LEU A 489 20.49 12.13 19.90
CA LEU A 489 21.96 12.25 19.72
C LEU A 489 22.36 12.71 18.30
N GLY A 490 21.37 12.89 17.39
CA GLY A 490 21.66 13.32 16.02
C GLY A 490 22.32 12.25 15.14
N TRP A 491 22.33 10.97 15.56
CA TRP A 491 22.85 9.86 14.75
C TRP A 491 21.98 9.57 13.53
N ILE A 492 20.68 9.82 13.67
CA ILE A 492 19.71 9.81 12.58
C ILE A 492 18.95 11.14 12.58
N SER A 493 18.67 11.68 11.38
CA SER A 493 17.82 12.86 11.17
C SER A 493 16.49 12.45 10.55
N LEU A 494 15.44 13.19 10.79
CA LEU A 494 14.16 13.03 10.11
C LEU A 494 14.24 13.40 8.63
#